data_2a9f8749ae37daac1528fd2befcaddc3
#
_entry.id   2a9f8749ae37daac1528fd2befcaddc3
#
_cell.length_a   1.000
_cell.length_b   1.000
_cell.length_c   1.000
_cell.angle_alpha   90.00
_cell.angle_beta   90.00
_cell.angle_gamma   90.00
#
_symmetry.space_group_name_H-M   'P 1'
#
loop_
_entity.id
_entity.type
_entity.pdbx_description
1 polymer ?
#
loop_
_entity_poly.entity_id
_entity_poly.type
_entity_poly.pdbx_seq_one_letter_code
_entity_poly.pdbx_strand_id
1 'polypeptide(L)'
;MSSITSPANSTPLDAHPIFSFANGEMGPLASGFIRAMEKVTGQPKIKKLYFDYVEDERPREMFWTDALKRLNISYQVKRERGANIPKTGPALAIANHPFGVIDGLVLCAMMSEIRQDYKIITHQVLRQAPAVMDKILPIDFAETETALATNLETRREAHRHLKNDGAVIIFPAGGISLSPNLIGPAFDSEWKTFAAKLAQTKNTTIVPFFFEGRNSIIYLSLIHISEPTRRLCL
;
A
#
# COMPACT_ATOMS: atom_id res chain seq x y z
N MET A 1 -15.54 -21.16 45.38
CA MET A 1 -14.43 -20.28 44.92
C MET A 1 -13.71 -20.99 43.81
N SER A 2 -14.10 -20.75 42.57
CA SER A 2 -13.44 -21.31 41.38
C SER A 2 -13.03 -20.13 40.51
N SER A 3 -11.75 -19.90 40.45
CA SER A 3 -11.10 -18.91 39.62
C SER A 3 -11.06 -19.39 38.16
N ILE A 4 -11.79 -18.69 37.30
CA ILE A 4 -11.75 -18.87 35.83
C ILE A 4 -10.60 -18.03 35.33
N THR A 5 -9.47 -18.68 35.04
CA THR A 5 -8.37 -18.08 34.28
C THR A 5 -8.73 -18.14 32.80
N SER A 6 -8.96 -16.97 32.23
CA SER A 6 -9.09 -16.76 30.78
C SER A 6 -7.73 -17.00 30.11
N PRO A 7 -7.64 -17.79 29.03
CA PRO A 7 -6.38 -17.92 28.30
C PRO A 7 -6.16 -16.67 27.47
N ALA A 8 -5.12 -15.91 27.80
CA ALA A 8 -4.56 -14.87 26.95
C ALA A 8 -4.11 -15.52 25.63
N ASN A 9 -4.81 -15.18 24.55
CA ASN A 9 -4.47 -15.62 23.19
C ASN A 9 -3.29 -14.76 22.71
N SER A 10 -2.08 -15.08 23.16
CA SER A 10 -0.84 -14.53 22.62
C SER A 10 -0.56 -15.24 21.29
N THR A 11 -0.95 -14.62 20.18
CA THR A 11 -0.44 -15.01 18.86
C THR A 11 1.09 -14.89 18.91
N PRO A 12 1.84 -15.96 18.55
CA PRO A 12 3.30 -15.90 18.61
C PRO A 12 3.82 -14.80 17.68
N LEU A 13 4.58 -13.86 18.21
CA LEU A 13 5.34 -12.86 17.46
C LEU A 13 6.47 -13.47 16.59
N ASP A 14 6.61 -14.79 16.57
CA ASP A 14 7.70 -15.53 15.93
C ASP A 14 7.49 -15.85 14.44
N ALA A 15 6.36 -15.49 13.85
CA ALA A 15 6.20 -15.59 12.40
C ALA A 15 6.89 -14.40 11.73
N HIS A 16 8.16 -14.57 11.37
CA HIS A 16 8.89 -13.58 10.56
C HIS A 16 8.11 -13.28 9.29
N PRO A 17 7.62 -12.05 9.10
CA PRO A 17 6.88 -11.69 7.90
C PRO A 17 7.79 -11.87 6.68
N ILE A 18 7.37 -12.77 5.78
CA ILE A 18 8.06 -12.98 4.51
C ILE A 18 7.53 -11.91 3.55
N PHE A 19 8.14 -10.73 3.55
CA PHE A 19 7.84 -9.68 2.56
C PHE A 19 8.38 -10.10 1.18
N SER A 20 7.93 -11.22 0.65
CA SER A 20 8.33 -11.74 -0.64
C SER A 20 7.11 -11.87 -1.55
N PHE A 21 7.25 -11.43 -2.79
CA PHE A 21 6.28 -11.66 -3.85
C PHE A 21 6.46 -13.04 -4.52
N ALA A 22 7.54 -13.77 -4.19
CA ALA A 22 7.76 -15.14 -4.62
C ALA A 22 6.89 -16.09 -3.76
N ASN A 23 5.72 -16.47 -4.26
CA ASN A 23 4.87 -17.48 -3.65
C ASN A 23 5.19 -18.88 -4.19
N GLY A 24 4.82 -19.93 -3.42
CA GLY A 24 5.15 -21.32 -3.75
C GLY A 24 4.47 -21.89 -5.00
N GLU A 25 3.57 -21.14 -5.63
CA GLU A 25 2.85 -21.53 -6.84
C GLU A 25 3.62 -21.20 -8.13
N MET A 26 4.72 -20.45 -8.01
CA MET A 26 5.56 -20.05 -9.14
C MET A 26 6.66 -21.07 -9.40
N GLY A 27 6.93 -21.35 -10.67
CA GLY A 27 8.04 -22.22 -11.07
C GLY A 27 9.41 -21.71 -10.54
N PRO A 28 10.41 -22.60 -10.36
CA PRO A 28 11.68 -22.28 -9.70
C PRO A 28 12.47 -21.15 -10.39
N LEU A 29 12.36 -21.02 -11.70
CA LEU A 29 13.01 -19.93 -12.46
C LEU A 29 12.35 -18.58 -12.20
N ALA A 30 11.02 -18.51 -12.18
CA ALA A 30 10.26 -17.30 -11.88
C ALA A 30 10.49 -16.85 -10.43
N SER A 31 10.45 -17.78 -9.47
CA SER A 31 10.76 -17.50 -8.07
C SER A 31 12.20 -17.03 -7.87
N GLY A 32 13.17 -17.61 -8.58
CA GLY A 32 14.57 -17.19 -8.56
C GLY A 32 14.77 -15.78 -9.10
N PHE A 33 14.08 -15.45 -10.19
CA PHE A 33 14.11 -14.11 -10.79
C PHE A 33 13.48 -13.06 -9.85
N ILE A 34 12.31 -13.36 -9.27
CA ILE A 34 11.65 -12.46 -8.31
C ILE A 34 12.54 -12.22 -7.09
N ARG A 35 13.17 -13.26 -6.53
CA ARG A 35 14.11 -13.10 -5.40
C ARG A 35 15.35 -12.28 -5.77
N ALA A 36 15.85 -12.40 -7.00
CA ALA A 36 16.94 -11.56 -7.48
C ALA A 36 16.49 -10.10 -7.59
N MET A 37 15.29 -9.86 -8.12
CA MET A 37 14.65 -8.55 -8.18
C MET A 37 14.46 -7.94 -6.80
N GLU A 38 13.94 -8.70 -5.85
CA GLU A 38 13.76 -8.29 -4.47
C GLU A 38 15.08 -7.83 -3.82
N LYS A 39 16.17 -8.52 -4.10
CA LYS A 39 17.53 -8.11 -3.65
C LYS A 39 17.96 -6.79 -4.27
N VAL A 40 17.75 -6.61 -5.58
CA VAL A 40 18.14 -5.41 -6.31
C VAL A 40 17.28 -4.20 -5.93
N THR A 41 15.99 -4.42 -5.65
CA THR A 41 15.05 -3.36 -5.25
C THR A 41 15.16 -2.95 -3.78
N GLY A 42 16.08 -3.53 -3.02
CA GLY A 42 16.33 -3.17 -1.63
C GLY A 42 15.35 -3.77 -0.61
N GLN A 43 14.56 -4.77 -1.01
CA GLN A 43 13.63 -5.45 -0.11
C GLN A 43 14.29 -5.98 1.18
N PRO A 44 15.50 -6.58 1.16
CA PRO A 44 16.18 -6.99 2.39
C PRO A 44 16.44 -5.82 3.35
N LYS A 45 16.72 -4.62 2.79
CA LYS A 45 16.89 -3.40 3.59
C LYS A 45 15.57 -2.97 4.21
N ILE A 46 14.46 -3.01 3.47
CA ILE A 46 13.13 -2.68 3.97
C ILE A 46 12.72 -3.65 5.08
N LYS A 47 12.97 -4.95 4.87
CA LYS A 47 12.71 -5.99 5.88
C LYS A 47 13.50 -5.73 7.16
N LYS A 48 14.80 -5.47 7.05
CA LYS A 48 15.65 -5.12 8.20
C LYS A 48 15.12 -3.89 8.93
N LEU A 49 14.81 -2.82 8.21
CA LEU A 49 14.27 -1.58 8.79
C LEU A 49 12.96 -1.81 9.54
N TYR A 50 12.11 -2.73 9.08
CA TYR A 50 10.89 -3.12 9.77
C TYR A 50 11.19 -3.83 11.10
N PHE A 51 12.13 -4.78 11.12
CA PHE A 51 12.51 -5.47 12.36
C PHE A 51 13.16 -4.51 13.35
N ASP A 52 14.09 -3.67 12.90
CA ASP A 52 14.70 -2.64 13.72
C ASP A 52 13.63 -1.69 14.34
N TYR A 53 12.54 -1.41 13.61
CA TYR A 53 11.41 -0.63 14.13
C TYR A 53 10.64 -1.38 15.23
N VAL A 54 10.37 -2.67 15.02
CA VAL A 54 9.65 -3.52 16.00
C VAL A 54 10.46 -3.70 17.28
N GLU A 55 11.78 -3.91 17.16
CA GLU A 55 12.71 -4.04 18.28
C GLU A 55 12.82 -2.75 19.10
N ASP A 56 12.68 -1.59 18.46
CA ASP A 56 12.72 -0.27 19.13
C ASP A 56 11.44 0.05 19.95
N GLU A 57 10.43 -0.85 19.98
CA GLU A 57 9.16 -0.70 20.70
C GLU A 57 8.44 0.65 20.46
N ARG A 58 8.56 1.19 19.25
CA ARG A 58 8.02 2.51 18.92
C ARG A 58 6.51 2.50 18.80
N PRO A 59 5.84 3.65 19.09
CA PRO A 59 4.40 3.80 18.91
C PRO A 59 3.97 3.53 17.47
N ARG A 60 2.92 2.73 17.27
CA ARG A 60 2.43 2.33 15.93
C ARG A 60 2.05 3.53 15.05
N GLU A 61 1.61 4.61 15.67
CA GLU A 61 1.25 5.85 14.98
C GLU A 61 2.43 6.50 14.27
N MET A 62 3.65 6.23 14.73
CA MET A 62 4.88 6.75 14.16
C MET A 62 5.47 5.88 13.04
N PHE A 63 4.88 4.72 12.77
CA PHE A 63 5.43 3.76 11.80
C PHE A 63 5.78 4.38 10.45
N TRP A 64 4.86 5.13 9.86
CA TRP A 64 5.03 5.69 8.51
C TRP A 64 6.11 6.75 8.46
N THR A 65 6.11 7.67 9.41
CA THR A 65 7.12 8.73 9.50
C THR A 65 8.50 8.17 9.81
N ASP A 66 8.58 7.16 10.65
CA ASP A 66 9.82 6.45 10.98
C ASP A 66 10.34 5.65 9.76
N ALA A 67 9.46 4.99 9.04
CA ALA A 67 9.83 4.29 7.80
C ALA A 67 10.43 5.24 6.77
N LEU A 68 9.83 6.41 6.54
CA LEU A 68 10.37 7.44 5.65
C LEU A 68 11.74 7.93 6.10
N LYS A 69 11.94 8.21 7.41
CA LYS A 69 13.23 8.62 7.98
C LYS A 69 14.30 7.54 7.79
N ARG A 70 13.99 6.29 8.12
CA ARG A 70 14.93 5.16 7.98
C ARG A 70 15.31 4.87 6.53
N LEU A 71 14.39 5.12 5.60
CA LEU A 71 14.64 5.04 4.16
C LEU A 71 15.35 6.28 3.61
N ASN A 72 15.58 7.30 4.44
CA ASN A 72 16.14 8.61 4.05
C ASN A 72 15.33 9.27 2.93
N ILE A 73 13.99 9.20 3.04
CA ILE A 73 13.06 9.79 2.09
C ILE A 73 12.57 11.12 2.65
N SER A 74 12.75 12.18 1.88
CA SER A 74 12.15 13.50 2.12
C SER A 74 11.19 13.83 1.00
N TYR A 75 10.12 14.54 1.33
CA TYR A 75 9.13 15.00 0.35
C TYR A 75 8.71 16.44 0.65
N GLN A 76 8.25 17.13 -0.38
CA GLN A 76 7.69 18.46 -0.26
C GLN A 76 6.23 18.44 -0.69
N VAL A 77 5.37 19.09 0.07
CA VAL A 77 3.95 19.22 -0.24
C VAL A 77 3.66 20.60 -0.78
N LYS A 78 3.29 20.66 -2.06
CA LYS A 78 2.69 21.86 -2.65
C LYS A 78 1.17 21.74 -2.45
N ARG A 79 0.58 22.66 -1.69
CA ARG A 79 -0.88 22.67 -1.45
C ARG A 79 -1.54 23.73 -2.31
N GLU A 80 -2.56 23.34 -3.05
CA GLU A 80 -3.46 24.29 -3.66
C GLU A 80 -4.37 24.93 -2.60
N ARG A 81 -4.86 26.14 -2.89
CA ARG A 81 -5.72 26.90 -1.98
C ARG A 81 -7.00 26.09 -1.71
N GLY A 82 -7.26 25.75 -0.44
CA GLY A 82 -8.44 24.98 -0.03
C GLY A 82 -8.26 23.45 -0.05
N ALA A 83 -7.16 22.91 -0.57
CA ALA A 83 -6.88 21.47 -0.53
C ALA A 83 -6.42 21.05 0.87
N ASN A 84 -7.33 20.55 1.67
CA ASN A 84 -7.04 20.03 3.01
C ASN A 84 -7.60 18.63 3.18
N ILE A 85 -6.86 17.78 3.88
CA ILE A 85 -7.39 16.51 4.37
C ILE A 85 -8.37 16.84 5.51
N PRO A 86 -9.65 16.40 5.42
CA PRO A 86 -10.60 16.65 6.49
C PRO A 86 -10.23 15.87 7.76
N LYS A 87 -10.32 16.53 8.92
CA LYS A 87 -10.00 15.90 10.20
C LYS A 87 -11.02 14.83 10.61
N THR A 88 -12.24 14.95 10.15
CA THR A 88 -13.38 14.06 10.47
C THR A 88 -14.27 13.89 9.25
N GLY A 89 -15.17 12.91 9.29
CA GLY A 89 -16.09 12.59 8.20
C GLY A 89 -15.45 11.77 7.10
N PRO A 90 -16.26 11.23 6.18
CA PRO A 90 -15.78 10.33 5.15
C PRO A 90 -14.86 11.04 4.16
N ALA A 91 -13.67 10.51 3.95
CA ALA A 91 -12.69 11.07 3.02
C ALA A 91 -12.07 9.99 2.14
N LEU A 92 -11.91 10.30 0.87
CA LEU A 92 -11.26 9.43 -0.11
C LEU A 92 -10.04 10.15 -0.69
N ALA A 93 -8.85 9.75 -0.24
CA ALA A 93 -7.58 10.19 -0.81
C ALA A 93 -7.28 9.38 -2.08
N ILE A 94 -7.16 10.06 -3.20
CA ILE A 94 -6.92 9.46 -4.53
C ILE A 94 -5.60 9.99 -5.07
N ALA A 95 -4.70 9.11 -5.50
CA ALA A 95 -3.40 9.50 -6.03
C ALA A 95 -2.99 8.67 -7.24
N ASN A 96 -2.13 9.27 -8.10
CA ASN A 96 -1.30 8.52 -9.03
C ASN A 96 -0.21 7.76 -8.28
N HIS A 97 0.49 6.82 -8.95
CA HIS A 97 1.35 5.84 -8.26
C HIS A 97 2.75 5.70 -8.89
N PRO A 98 3.53 6.79 -9.07
CA PRO A 98 4.80 6.73 -9.79
C PRO A 98 5.92 6.00 -9.03
N PHE A 99 5.93 6.02 -7.68
CA PHE A 99 7.03 5.48 -6.87
C PHE A 99 6.64 4.21 -6.08
N GLY A 100 5.43 3.70 -6.25
CA GLY A 100 4.99 2.47 -5.63
C GLY A 100 4.88 2.59 -4.10
N VAL A 101 5.57 1.73 -3.37
CA VAL A 101 5.49 1.69 -1.89
C VAL A 101 5.73 3.05 -1.24
N ILE A 102 6.61 3.87 -1.83
CA ILE A 102 6.95 5.20 -1.28
C ILE A 102 5.73 6.11 -1.27
N ASP A 103 4.91 6.12 -2.32
CA ASP A 103 3.70 6.94 -2.37
C ASP A 103 2.73 6.56 -1.24
N GLY A 104 2.59 5.25 -1.00
CA GLY A 104 1.79 4.74 0.11
C GLY A 104 2.31 5.17 1.47
N LEU A 105 3.64 5.10 1.68
CA LEU A 105 4.27 5.55 2.93
C LEU A 105 4.04 7.05 3.16
N VAL A 106 4.21 7.88 2.14
CA VAL A 106 4.01 9.33 2.23
C VAL A 106 2.56 9.67 2.54
N LEU A 107 1.59 9.09 1.81
CA LEU A 107 0.18 9.36 2.06
C LEU A 107 -0.27 8.88 3.45
N CYS A 108 0.20 7.71 3.89
CA CYS A 108 -0.11 7.22 5.23
C CYS A 108 0.53 8.11 6.31
N ALA A 109 1.76 8.61 6.12
CA ALA A 109 2.40 9.55 7.04
C ALA A 109 1.59 10.86 7.13
N MET A 110 1.25 11.47 5.99
CA MET A 110 0.43 12.69 5.94
C MET A 110 -0.94 12.49 6.57
N MET A 111 -1.57 11.34 6.35
CA MET A 111 -2.88 11.03 6.91
C MET A 111 -2.78 10.85 8.43
N SER A 112 -1.76 10.12 8.92
CA SER A 112 -1.56 9.84 10.35
C SER A 112 -1.30 11.10 11.19
N GLU A 113 -0.76 12.16 10.61
CA GLU A 113 -0.56 13.47 11.26
C GLU A 113 -1.89 14.21 11.50
N ILE A 114 -2.96 13.84 10.76
CA ILE A 114 -4.23 14.59 10.79
C ILE A 114 -5.34 13.78 11.44
N ARG A 115 -5.40 12.46 11.16
CA ARG A 115 -6.44 11.54 11.65
C ARG A 115 -5.93 10.11 11.73
N GLN A 116 -6.48 9.33 12.66
CA GLN A 116 -6.06 7.95 12.88
C GLN A 116 -7.02 6.91 12.30
N ASP A 117 -8.20 7.30 11.85
CA ASP A 117 -9.25 6.46 11.30
C ASP A 117 -9.15 6.28 9.78
N TYR A 118 -7.93 6.21 9.25
CA TYR A 118 -7.70 5.94 7.83
C TYR A 118 -7.35 4.48 7.58
N LYS A 119 -7.66 4.02 6.37
CA LYS A 119 -7.22 2.73 5.82
C LYS A 119 -6.67 2.93 4.42
N ILE A 120 -5.71 2.09 4.02
CA ILE A 120 -5.13 2.11 2.67
C ILE A 120 -5.42 0.81 1.93
N ILE A 121 -5.88 0.94 0.68
CA ILE A 121 -6.06 -0.20 -0.22
C ILE A 121 -4.72 -0.48 -0.88
N THR A 122 -4.15 -1.65 -0.59
CA THR A 122 -2.81 -2.03 -1.05
C THR A 122 -2.65 -3.55 -1.14
N HIS A 123 -1.52 -4.01 -1.66
CA HIS A 123 -1.21 -5.43 -1.80
C HIS A 123 -1.24 -6.17 -0.45
N GLN A 124 -1.86 -7.35 -0.43
CA GLN A 124 -2.05 -8.16 0.79
C GLN A 124 -0.75 -8.49 1.54
N VAL A 125 0.40 -8.49 0.87
CA VAL A 125 1.70 -8.75 1.50
C VAL A 125 1.99 -7.81 2.68
N LEU A 126 1.46 -6.58 2.65
CA LEU A 126 1.64 -5.61 3.72
C LEU A 126 0.84 -5.93 5.00
N ARG A 127 -0.15 -6.82 4.93
CA ARG A 127 -0.83 -7.33 6.14
C ARG A 127 0.08 -8.16 7.03
N GLN A 128 1.20 -8.62 6.50
CA GLN A 128 2.21 -9.35 7.29
C GLN A 128 2.97 -8.44 8.27
N ALA A 129 2.80 -7.12 8.19
CA ALA A 129 3.38 -6.17 9.13
C ALA A 129 2.40 -5.87 10.28
N PRO A 130 2.58 -6.48 11.49
CA PRO A 130 1.66 -6.31 12.62
C PRO A 130 1.46 -4.86 13.04
N ALA A 131 2.47 -4.01 12.84
CA ALA A 131 2.42 -2.60 13.20
C ALA A 131 1.35 -1.80 12.45
N VAL A 132 0.96 -2.25 11.25
CA VAL A 132 0.04 -1.51 10.36
C VAL A 132 -1.10 -2.36 9.80
N MET A 133 -1.22 -3.61 10.20
CA MET A 133 -2.21 -4.54 9.64
C MET A 133 -3.66 -4.03 9.76
N ASP A 134 -3.98 -3.27 10.80
CA ASP A 134 -5.29 -2.65 11.03
C ASP A 134 -5.60 -1.51 10.05
N LYS A 135 -4.56 -0.93 9.43
CA LYS A 135 -4.69 0.11 8.41
C LYS A 135 -4.82 -0.45 6.99
N ILE A 136 -4.57 -1.75 6.78
CA ILE A 136 -4.50 -2.34 5.45
C ILE A 136 -5.85 -2.89 5.02
N LEU A 137 -6.32 -2.45 3.86
CA LEU A 137 -7.38 -3.07 3.06
C LEU A 137 -6.72 -3.85 1.93
N PRO A 138 -6.65 -5.19 2.02
CA PRO A 138 -5.79 -5.99 1.16
C PRO A 138 -6.38 -6.19 -0.24
N ILE A 139 -5.55 -6.04 -1.27
CA ILE A 139 -5.85 -6.51 -2.63
C ILE A 139 -4.94 -7.69 -2.94
N ASP A 140 -5.53 -8.71 -3.50
CA ASP A 140 -4.84 -9.87 -4.07
C ASP A 140 -4.94 -9.82 -5.59
N PHE A 141 -3.79 -9.87 -6.27
CA PHE A 141 -3.72 -9.81 -7.73
C PHE A 141 -3.67 -11.20 -8.38
N ALA A 142 -3.73 -12.28 -7.60
CA ALA A 142 -3.82 -13.63 -8.14
C ALA A 142 -5.18 -13.85 -8.83
N GLU A 143 -5.18 -14.70 -9.87
CA GLU A 143 -6.41 -15.08 -10.58
C GLU A 143 -7.04 -16.33 -9.95
N THR A 144 -7.35 -16.25 -8.64
CA THR A 144 -7.93 -17.35 -7.87
C THR A 144 -9.27 -16.95 -7.25
N GLU A 145 -10.10 -17.92 -6.91
CA GLU A 145 -11.37 -17.67 -6.20
C GLU A 145 -11.14 -17.02 -4.84
N THR A 146 -10.08 -17.39 -4.15
CA THR A 146 -9.69 -16.78 -2.87
C THR A 146 -9.30 -15.32 -3.02
N ALA A 147 -8.57 -14.98 -4.08
CA ALA A 147 -8.23 -13.60 -4.41
C ALA A 147 -9.48 -12.79 -4.72
N LEU A 148 -10.42 -13.35 -5.50
CA LEU A 148 -11.69 -12.70 -5.78
C LEU A 148 -12.49 -12.43 -4.51
N ALA A 149 -12.59 -13.41 -3.60
CA ALA A 149 -13.29 -13.27 -2.32
C ALA A 149 -12.64 -12.18 -1.45
N THR A 150 -11.30 -12.17 -1.35
CA THR A 150 -10.54 -11.13 -0.63
C THR A 150 -10.82 -9.75 -1.21
N ASN A 151 -10.78 -9.61 -2.54
CA ASN A 151 -11.01 -8.33 -3.21
C ASN A 151 -12.45 -7.83 -3.04
N LEU A 152 -13.45 -8.73 -3.02
CA LEU A 152 -14.84 -8.38 -2.76
C LEU A 152 -15.02 -7.90 -1.32
N GLU A 153 -14.41 -8.58 -0.34
CA GLU A 153 -14.50 -8.16 1.06
C GLU A 153 -13.79 -6.82 1.28
N THR A 154 -12.62 -6.61 0.69
CA THR A 154 -11.94 -5.31 0.71
C THR A 154 -12.81 -4.18 0.19
N ARG A 155 -13.55 -4.42 -0.91
CA ARG A 155 -14.48 -3.42 -1.46
C ARG A 155 -15.63 -3.10 -0.49
N ARG A 156 -16.20 -4.13 0.16
CA ARG A 156 -17.27 -3.96 1.16
C ARG A 156 -16.76 -3.19 2.37
N GLU A 157 -15.58 -3.56 2.87
CA GLU A 157 -14.95 -2.91 4.02
C GLU A 157 -14.61 -1.46 3.73
N ALA A 158 -14.07 -1.13 2.56
CA ALA A 158 -13.78 0.25 2.16
C ALA A 158 -15.06 1.12 2.14
N HIS A 159 -16.16 0.60 1.58
CA HIS A 159 -17.45 1.29 1.60
C HIS A 159 -18.00 1.44 3.03
N ARG A 160 -17.92 0.38 3.85
CA ARG A 160 -18.36 0.41 5.24
C ARG A 160 -17.57 1.44 6.04
N HIS A 161 -16.25 1.48 5.84
CA HIS A 161 -15.36 2.43 6.51
C HIS A 161 -15.68 3.88 6.16
N LEU A 162 -15.91 4.19 4.89
CA LEU A 162 -16.37 5.52 4.47
C LEU A 162 -17.76 5.88 5.05
N LYS A 163 -18.70 4.93 5.07
CA LYS A 163 -20.04 5.16 5.68
C LYS A 163 -20.00 5.44 7.19
N ASN A 164 -18.93 4.98 7.85
CA ASN A 164 -18.67 5.21 9.27
C ASN A 164 -17.70 6.38 9.51
N ASP A 165 -17.73 7.37 8.62
CA ASP A 165 -16.93 8.60 8.68
C ASP A 165 -15.40 8.41 8.62
N GLY A 166 -14.92 7.23 8.25
CA GLY A 166 -13.50 6.93 8.08
C GLY A 166 -12.89 7.49 6.81
N ALA A 167 -11.56 7.45 6.71
CA ALA A 167 -10.83 7.82 5.50
C ALA A 167 -10.26 6.60 4.78
N VAL A 168 -10.26 6.64 3.44
CA VAL A 168 -9.68 5.59 2.59
C VAL A 168 -8.65 6.21 1.64
N ILE A 169 -7.50 5.56 1.51
CA ILE A 169 -6.46 5.90 0.55
C ILE A 169 -6.50 4.86 -0.58
N ILE A 170 -6.50 5.33 -1.81
CA ILE A 170 -6.53 4.46 -3.00
C ILE A 170 -5.62 4.99 -4.10
N PHE A 171 -4.93 4.06 -4.77
CA PHE A 171 -4.22 4.25 -6.04
C PHE A 171 -5.03 3.57 -7.14
N PRO A 172 -5.87 4.30 -7.89
CA PRO A 172 -6.89 3.69 -8.75
C PRO A 172 -6.36 2.85 -9.90
N ALA A 173 -5.14 3.13 -10.36
CA ALA A 173 -4.49 2.35 -11.40
C ALA A 173 -4.21 0.89 -10.97
N GLY A 174 -4.09 0.65 -9.65
CA GLY A 174 -3.80 -0.66 -9.09
C GLY A 174 -2.38 -1.16 -9.37
N GLY A 175 -1.52 -0.32 -9.93
CA GLY A 175 -0.12 -0.61 -10.23
C GLY A 175 0.69 0.67 -10.35
N ILE A 176 2.01 0.52 -10.44
CA ILE A 176 2.95 1.64 -10.55
C ILE A 176 2.80 2.31 -11.92
N SER A 177 2.88 3.66 -11.95
CA SER A 177 2.90 4.43 -13.20
C SER A 177 4.10 4.05 -14.06
N LEU A 178 3.89 3.87 -15.34
CA LEU A 178 4.91 3.46 -16.30
C LEU A 178 5.17 4.55 -17.33
N SER A 179 6.41 4.62 -17.80
CA SER A 179 6.78 5.45 -18.94
C SER A 179 6.78 4.59 -20.21
N PRO A 180 6.00 4.91 -21.25
CA PRO A 180 5.94 4.11 -22.48
C PRO A 180 7.31 3.89 -23.14
N ASN A 181 8.20 4.86 -23.02
CA ASN A 181 9.49 4.87 -23.70
C ASN A 181 10.70 4.78 -22.75
N LEU A 182 10.51 4.38 -21.49
CA LEU A 182 11.53 4.40 -20.44
C LEU A 182 12.15 5.78 -20.12
N ILE A 183 12.05 6.75 -21.02
CA ILE A 183 12.67 8.11 -20.98
C ILE A 183 11.54 9.13 -21.08
N GLY A 184 10.46 9.09 -20.60
CA GLY A 184 9.38 10.10 -20.65
C GLY A 184 8.69 10.24 -19.31
N PRO A 185 7.64 11.04 -19.21
CA PRO A 185 6.81 11.09 -18.03
C PRO A 185 6.18 9.71 -17.78
N ALA A 186 5.99 9.39 -16.51
CA ALA A 186 5.28 8.19 -16.12
C ALA A 186 3.76 8.50 -16.04
N PHE A 187 2.95 7.59 -16.54
CA PHE A 187 1.51 7.68 -16.50
C PHE A 187 0.94 6.44 -15.81
N ASP A 188 -0.13 6.65 -15.07
CA ASP A 188 -0.92 5.55 -14.55
C ASP A 188 -1.56 4.77 -15.71
N SER A 189 -1.74 3.47 -15.51
CA SER A 189 -2.67 2.70 -16.33
C SER A 189 -4.10 3.20 -16.11
N GLU A 190 -5.04 2.74 -16.91
CA GLU A 190 -6.44 3.09 -16.78
C GLU A 190 -6.95 2.89 -15.35
N TRP A 191 -7.54 3.94 -14.79
CA TRP A 191 -8.07 3.93 -13.44
C TRP A 191 -9.28 3.01 -13.32
N LYS A 192 -9.26 2.12 -12.35
CA LYS A 192 -10.34 1.16 -12.12
C LYS A 192 -11.60 1.85 -11.60
N THR A 193 -12.76 1.42 -12.08
CA THR A 193 -14.08 1.95 -11.72
C THR A 193 -14.39 1.87 -10.22
N PHE A 194 -13.65 1.07 -9.47
CA PHE A 194 -13.83 0.93 -8.03
C PHE A 194 -13.61 2.26 -7.28
N ALA A 195 -12.60 3.04 -7.66
CA ALA A 195 -12.37 4.36 -7.07
C ALA A 195 -13.58 5.30 -7.27
N ALA A 196 -14.17 5.29 -8.48
CA ALA A 196 -15.37 6.07 -8.76
C ALA A 196 -16.58 5.61 -7.91
N LYS A 197 -16.72 4.31 -7.66
CA LYS A 197 -17.76 3.78 -6.78
C LYS A 197 -17.56 4.20 -5.32
N LEU A 198 -16.32 4.23 -4.83
CA LEU A 198 -16.02 4.76 -3.50
C LEU A 198 -16.34 6.25 -3.39
N ALA A 199 -15.99 7.03 -4.41
CA ALA A 199 -16.26 8.47 -4.48
C ALA A 199 -17.77 8.81 -4.43
N GLN A 200 -18.63 7.89 -4.85
CA GLN A 200 -20.09 8.03 -4.78
C GLN A 200 -20.67 7.72 -3.40
N THR A 201 -19.88 7.29 -2.43
CA THR A 201 -20.36 7.11 -1.05
C THR A 201 -20.81 8.45 -0.49
N LYS A 202 -22.01 8.48 0.12
CA LYS A 202 -22.67 9.72 0.56
C LYS A 202 -21.73 10.57 1.43
N ASN A 203 -21.67 11.85 1.15
CA ASN A 203 -20.90 12.87 1.86
C ASN A 203 -19.36 12.67 1.82
N THR A 204 -18.85 11.79 0.97
CA THR A 204 -17.40 11.57 0.88
C THR A 204 -16.69 12.78 0.28
N THR A 205 -15.75 13.34 1.03
CA THR A 205 -14.83 14.36 0.53
C THR A 205 -13.72 13.69 -0.28
N ILE A 206 -13.57 14.09 -1.54
CA ILE A 206 -12.49 13.61 -2.39
C ILE A 206 -11.27 14.51 -2.20
N VAL A 207 -10.13 13.92 -1.85
CA VAL A 207 -8.85 14.61 -1.66
C VAL A 207 -7.87 14.09 -2.71
N PRO A 208 -7.70 14.80 -3.84
CA PRO A 208 -6.76 14.38 -4.86
C PRO A 208 -5.32 14.71 -4.46
N PHE A 209 -4.41 13.77 -4.72
CA PHE A 209 -2.98 13.92 -4.59
C PHE A 209 -2.32 13.63 -5.92
N PHE A 210 -1.23 14.32 -6.18
CA PHE A 210 -0.41 14.08 -7.36
C PHE A 210 1.06 13.99 -6.95
N PHE A 211 1.67 12.84 -7.20
CA PHE A 211 3.10 12.63 -7.06
C PHE A 211 3.80 13.02 -8.35
N GLU A 212 4.63 14.04 -8.28
CA GLU A 212 5.44 14.50 -9.41
C GLU A 212 6.71 13.66 -9.52
N GLY A 213 6.99 13.17 -10.72
CA GLY A 213 8.19 12.39 -10.99
C GLY A 213 7.93 10.96 -11.47
N ARG A 214 8.98 10.16 -11.44
CA ARG A 214 8.95 8.75 -11.88
C ARG A 214 10.08 7.96 -11.24
N ASN A 215 9.96 6.66 -11.24
CA ASN A 215 11.05 5.74 -10.88
C ASN A 215 12.22 5.84 -11.86
N SER A 216 13.40 5.40 -11.41
CA SER A 216 14.59 5.32 -12.26
C SER A 216 14.37 4.40 -13.46
N ILE A 217 15.09 4.66 -14.56
CA ILE A 217 15.04 3.83 -15.77
C ILE A 217 15.37 2.38 -15.46
N ILE A 218 16.34 2.13 -14.58
CA ILE A 218 16.72 0.78 -14.16
C ILE A 218 15.54 0.07 -13.51
N TYR A 219 14.85 0.72 -12.58
CA TYR A 219 13.69 0.15 -11.90
C TYR A 219 12.54 -0.14 -12.88
N LEU A 220 12.23 0.79 -13.77
CA LEU A 220 11.20 0.61 -14.80
C LEU A 220 11.55 -0.51 -15.78
N SER A 221 12.83 -0.65 -16.17
CA SER A 221 13.29 -1.75 -17.03
C SER A 221 13.07 -3.11 -16.38
N LEU A 222 13.35 -3.22 -15.07
CA LEU A 222 13.15 -4.46 -14.32
C LEU A 222 11.65 -4.85 -14.25
N ILE A 223 10.76 -3.90 -14.07
CA ILE A 223 9.31 -4.15 -14.09
C ILE A 223 8.86 -4.60 -15.49
N HIS A 224 9.34 -3.97 -16.55
CA HIS A 224 9.01 -4.37 -17.93
C HIS A 224 9.46 -5.79 -18.29
N ILE A 225 10.55 -6.27 -17.70
CA ILE A 225 11.03 -7.64 -17.89
C ILE A 225 10.16 -8.63 -17.09
N SER A 226 9.73 -8.28 -15.89
CA SER A 226 8.96 -9.17 -15.01
C SER A 226 7.47 -9.29 -15.37
N GLU A 227 6.89 -8.29 -16.08
CA GLU A 227 5.49 -8.26 -16.48
C GLU A 227 5.28 -7.98 -17.97
N PRO A 228 5.75 -8.87 -18.87
CA PRO A 228 5.66 -8.64 -20.32
C PRO A 228 4.22 -8.58 -20.85
N THR A 229 3.27 -9.18 -20.14
CA THR A 229 1.85 -9.25 -20.53
C THR A 229 1.11 -7.93 -20.39
N ARG A 230 1.59 -6.98 -19.58
CA ARG A 230 0.98 -5.63 -19.48
C ARG A 230 1.17 -4.77 -20.73
N ARG A 231 2.00 -5.20 -21.69
CA ARG A 231 2.16 -4.53 -23.00
C ARG A 231 1.03 -4.74 -23.99
N LEU A 232 0.14 -5.70 -23.74
CA LEU A 232 -0.89 -6.12 -24.69
C LEU A 232 -2.29 -5.53 -24.40
N CYS A 233 -2.42 -4.66 -23.44
CA CYS A 233 -3.68 -3.96 -23.12
C CYS A 233 -3.58 -2.47 -23.51
N LEU A 234 -3.27 -2.21 -24.76
CA LEU A 234 -3.50 -0.94 -25.43
C LEU A 234 -4.70 -1.09 -26.36
#